data_89486378395fbca1b0161f85d8e10b6c
#
_entry.id   89486378395fbca1b0161f85d8e10b6c
#
_cell.length_a   1.000
_cell.length_b   1.000
_cell.length_c   1.000
_cell.angle_alpha   90.00
_cell.angle_beta   90.00
_cell.angle_gamma   90.00
#
_symmetry.space_group_name_H-M   'P 1'
#
loop_
_entity.id
_entity.type
_entity.pdbx_description
1 polymer ?
#
loop_
_entity_poly.entity_id
_entity_poly.type
_entity_poly.pdbx_seq_one_letter_code
_entity_poly.pdbx_strand_id
1 'polypeptide(L)'
;MSSVCSNGKLNLVNIGSNKTELRVGSTSILFSYQTPVAGYDDRGAFRTKDWFSSTTTKHINKYLGGKDVGRVVDQSYIEGLVT
;
A
#
# COMPACT_ATOMS: atom_id res chain seq x y z
N MET A 1 5.14 21.97 -4.37
CA MET A 1 5.09 21.49 -4.67
C MET A 1 4.59 20.98 -5.45
N SER A 2 4.41 21.00 -5.55
CA SER A 2 3.72 20.52 -6.11
C SER A 2 3.77 20.17 -7.37
N SER A 3 4.29 20.65 -8.03
CA SER A 3 4.42 20.37 -9.40
C SER A 3 4.79 18.97 -9.72
N VAL A 4 5.33 18.29 -8.81
CA VAL A 4 5.64 16.90 -8.99
C VAL A 4 4.46 16.13 -9.47
N CYS A 5 3.30 16.52 -9.00
CA CYS A 5 2.08 15.83 -9.33
C CYS A 5 1.41 16.43 -10.55
N SER A 6 2.12 17.21 -11.29
CA SER A 6 1.52 17.92 -12.39
C SER A 6 0.89 16.98 -13.41
N ASN A 7 1.39 15.79 -13.57
CA ASN A 7 0.78 14.85 -14.50
C ASN A 7 -0.43 14.13 -13.90
N GLY A 8 -0.72 14.37 -12.63
CA GLY A 8 -1.92 13.85 -12.01
C GLY A 8 -2.00 12.36 -11.80
N LYS A 9 -0.90 11.66 -12.00
CA LYS A 9 -0.95 10.21 -11.93
C LYS A 9 -0.44 9.63 -10.64
N LEU A 10 0.28 10.42 -9.85
CA LEU A 10 0.94 9.94 -8.65
C LEU A 10 0.49 10.78 -7.48
N ASN A 11 -0.15 10.15 -6.50
CA ASN A 11 -0.62 10.82 -5.30
C ASN A 11 -0.18 10.08 -4.07
N LEU A 12 0.35 10.83 -3.11
CA LEU A 12 0.64 10.31 -1.79
C LEU A 12 -0.37 10.89 -0.82
N VAL A 13 -1.04 10.02 -0.09
CA VAL A 13 -2.06 10.44 0.85
C VAL A 13 -1.67 9.95 2.23
N ASN A 14 -1.53 10.89 3.17
CA ASN A 14 -1.25 10.53 4.54
C ASN A 14 -2.57 10.10 5.19
N ILE A 15 -2.67 8.82 5.54
CA ILE A 15 -3.91 8.28 6.10
C ILE A 15 -3.79 7.94 7.58
N GLY A 16 -2.75 8.44 8.24
CA GLY A 16 -2.57 8.24 9.66
C GLY A 16 -1.11 8.30 10.03
N SER A 17 -0.85 8.09 11.31
CA SER A 17 0.53 8.04 11.78
C SER A 17 1.25 6.88 11.15
N ASN A 18 2.37 7.16 10.51
CA ASN A 18 3.22 6.13 9.91
C ASN A 18 2.52 5.32 8.83
N LYS A 19 1.45 5.85 8.23
CA LYS A 19 0.72 5.20 7.15
C LYS A 19 0.55 6.18 6.01
N THR A 20 0.90 5.74 4.81
CA THR A 20 0.75 6.56 3.62
C THR A 20 0.20 5.68 2.51
N GLU A 21 -0.68 6.23 1.71
CA GLU A 21 -1.20 5.53 0.55
C GLU A 21 -0.66 6.20 -0.69
N LEU A 22 -0.06 5.40 -1.57
CA LEU A 22 0.40 5.86 -2.88
C LEU A 22 -0.62 5.41 -3.91
N ARG A 23 -1.15 6.36 -4.67
CA ARG A 23 -2.10 6.07 -5.74
C ARG A 23 -1.46 6.34 -7.08
N VAL A 24 -1.45 5.32 -7.93
CA VAL A 24 -0.89 5.42 -9.28
C VAL A 24 -1.91 4.80 -10.22
N GLY A 25 -2.59 5.65 -10.99
CA GLY A 25 -3.66 5.16 -11.86
C GLY A 25 -4.75 4.50 -11.05
N SER A 26 -5.06 3.25 -11.36
CA SER A 26 -6.07 2.49 -10.63
C SER A 26 -5.48 1.65 -9.51
N THR A 27 -4.19 1.77 -9.25
CA THR A 27 -3.51 0.99 -8.24
C THR A 27 -3.29 1.85 -6.99
N SER A 28 -3.57 1.28 -5.82
CA SER A 28 -3.32 1.94 -4.55
C SER A 28 -2.40 1.05 -3.72
N ILE A 29 -1.42 1.65 -3.06
CA ILE A 29 -0.44 0.90 -2.29
C ILE A 29 -0.31 1.51 -0.91
N LEU A 30 -0.46 0.69 0.11
CA LEU A 30 -0.30 1.11 1.49
C LEU A 30 1.16 0.99 1.90
N PHE A 31 1.70 2.09 2.39
CA PHE A 31 3.01 2.09 3.03
C PHE A 31 2.81 2.13 4.54
N SER A 32 3.43 1.19 5.23
CA SER A 32 3.51 1.21 6.68
C SER A 32 4.91 1.67 7.02
N TYR A 33 4.99 2.82 7.70
CA TYR A 33 6.25 3.52 7.85
C TYR A 33 6.78 3.90 6.46
N GLN A 34 7.80 3.24 5.97
CA GLN A 34 8.34 3.54 4.64
C GLN A 34 8.36 2.32 3.74
N THR A 35 7.61 1.28 4.11
CA THR A 35 7.63 0.02 3.40
C THR A 35 6.26 -0.26 2.80
N PRO A 36 6.18 -0.55 1.49
CA PRO A 36 4.90 -0.93 0.88
C PRO A 36 4.54 -2.34 1.34
N VAL A 37 3.32 -2.51 1.85
CA VAL A 37 2.95 -3.78 2.45
C VAL A 37 1.60 -4.32 1.97
N ALA A 38 0.80 -3.51 1.32
CA ALA A 38 -0.51 -3.95 0.88
C ALA A 38 -1.06 -2.99 -0.16
N GLY A 39 -2.20 -3.29 -0.74
CA GLY A 39 -2.83 -2.37 -1.66
C GLY A 39 -3.96 -3.00 -2.44
N TYR A 40 -4.37 -2.29 -3.48
CA TYR A 40 -5.40 -2.72 -4.41
C TYR A 40 -4.87 -2.50 -5.83
N ASP A 41 -5.13 -3.47 -6.69
CA ASP A 41 -4.79 -3.33 -8.11
C ASP A 41 -5.97 -3.85 -8.94
N ASP A 42 -5.75 -4.09 -10.24
CA ASP A 42 -6.82 -4.56 -11.11
C ASP A 42 -7.40 -5.89 -10.66
N ARG A 43 -6.65 -6.63 -9.90
CA ARG A 43 -7.08 -7.95 -9.41
C ARG A 43 -7.70 -7.87 -8.02
N GLY A 44 -7.75 -6.69 -7.42
CA GLY A 44 -8.33 -6.49 -6.11
C GLY A 44 -7.27 -6.26 -5.05
N ALA A 45 -7.60 -6.56 -3.81
CA ALA A 45 -6.71 -6.33 -2.69
C ALA A 45 -5.55 -7.34 -2.66
N PHE A 46 -4.41 -6.89 -2.18
CA PHE A 46 -3.26 -7.76 -1.96
C PHE A 46 -2.54 -7.32 -0.69
N ARG A 47 -1.77 -8.26 -0.12
CA ARG A 47 -0.99 -7.99 1.09
C ARG A 47 0.29 -8.80 1.03
N THR A 48 1.32 -8.31 1.71
CA THR A 48 2.59 -9.02 1.77
C THR A 48 2.47 -10.30 2.58
N LYS A 49 3.20 -11.32 2.17
CA LYS A 49 3.29 -12.55 2.96
C LYS A 49 4.29 -12.41 4.10
N ASP A 50 5.13 -11.37 4.05
CA ASP A 50 6.14 -11.17 5.07
C ASP A 50 5.53 -10.52 6.30
N TRP A 51 6.03 -10.90 7.47
CA TRP A 51 5.61 -10.30 8.72
C TRP A 51 6.66 -9.27 9.13
N PHE A 52 6.23 -8.06 9.40
CA PHE A 52 7.13 -6.99 9.83
C PHE A 52 6.98 -6.69 11.31
N SER A 53 5.76 -6.43 11.75
CA SER A 53 5.48 -6.16 13.15
C SER A 53 3.97 -6.25 13.36
N SER A 54 3.57 -6.33 14.62
CA SER A 54 2.13 -6.35 14.91
C SER A 54 1.47 -5.04 14.51
N THR A 55 2.19 -3.92 14.62
CA THR A 55 1.65 -2.63 14.21
C THR A 55 1.42 -2.61 12.70
N THR A 56 2.39 -3.09 11.92
CA THR A 56 2.23 -3.14 10.48
C THR A 56 1.06 -4.05 10.09
N THR A 57 0.92 -5.19 10.76
CA THR A 57 -0.19 -6.09 10.50
C THR A 57 -1.53 -5.41 10.77
N LYS A 58 -1.61 -4.63 11.83
CA LYS A 58 -2.82 -3.87 12.12
C LYS A 58 -3.11 -2.83 11.04
N HIS A 59 -2.06 -2.17 10.54
CA HIS A 59 -2.23 -1.22 9.44
C HIS A 59 -2.82 -1.90 8.22
N ILE A 60 -2.29 -3.06 7.87
CA ILE A 60 -2.75 -3.81 6.71
C ILE A 60 -4.21 -4.24 6.90
N ASN A 61 -4.53 -4.81 8.05
CA ASN A 61 -5.88 -5.30 8.31
C ASN A 61 -6.89 -4.17 8.26
N LYS A 62 -6.54 -3.03 8.82
CA LYS A 62 -7.44 -1.88 8.82
C LYS A 62 -7.62 -1.33 7.42
N TYR A 63 -6.54 -1.27 6.65
CA TYR A 63 -6.58 -0.74 5.29
C TYR A 63 -7.42 -1.61 4.37
N LEU A 64 -7.26 -2.92 4.49
CA LEU A 64 -7.98 -3.87 3.62
C LEU A 64 -9.36 -4.24 4.15
N GLY A 65 -9.65 -3.93 5.40
CA GLY A 65 -10.96 -4.21 5.97
C GLY A 65 -11.07 -5.52 6.73
N GLY A 66 -9.97 -6.22 6.95
CA GLY A 66 -10.00 -7.45 7.71
C GLY A 66 -8.71 -8.22 7.62
N LYS A 67 -8.52 -9.16 8.52
CA LYS A 67 -7.26 -9.90 8.59
C LYS A 67 -7.12 -10.95 7.47
N ASP A 68 -8.22 -11.34 6.88
CA ASP A 68 -8.20 -12.35 5.83
C ASP A 68 -8.50 -11.77 4.45
N VAL A 69 -8.48 -10.45 4.35
CA VAL A 69 -8.78 -9.77 3.09
C VAL A 69 -7.50 -9.59 2.28
N GLY A 70 -7.58 -9.88 0.99
CA GLY A 70 -6.48 -9.65 0.07
C GLY A 70 -5.69 -10.90 -0.24
N ARG A 71 -5.10 -10.91 -1.45
CA ARG A 71 -4.22 -11.99 -1.86
C ARG A 71 -2.90 -11.84 -1.11
N VAL A 72 -2.35 -12.94 -0.66
CA VAL A 72 -1.01 -12.93 -0.06
C VAL A 72 0.00 -13.02 -1.19
N VAL A 73 0.87 -12.03 -1.30
CA VAL A 73 1.85 -11.96 -2.39
C VAL A 73 3.25 -11.75 -1.81
N ASP A 74 4.26 -12.02 -2.63
CA ASP A 74 5.64 -11.78 -2.24
C ASP A 74 5.88 -10.29 -2.06
N GLN A 75 6.75 -9.96 -1.12
CA GLN A 75 7.14 -8.56 -0.91
C GLN A 75 7.73 -7.97 -2.19
N SER A 76 8.45 -8.77 -2.96
CA SER A 76 9.05 -8.29 -4.21
C SER A 76 7.98 -7.89 -5.22
N TYR A 77 6.84 -8.55 -5.21
CA TYR A 77 5.74 -8.17 -6.08
C TYR A 77 5.28 -6.74 -5.76
N ILE A 78 5.11 -6.46 -4.47
CA ILE A 78 4.64 -5.15 -4.04
C ILE A 78 5.69 -4.09 -4.32
N GLU A 79 6.95 -4.39 -4.03
CA GLU A 79 8.03 -3.44 -4.27
C GLU A 79 8.18 -3.14 -5.75
N GLY A 80 7.91 -4.11 -6.60
CA GLY A 80 7.95 -3.90 -8.04
C GLY A 80 6.88 -2.94 -8.54
N LEU A 81 5.79 -2.80 -7.80
CA LEU A 81 4.73 -1.88 -8.19
C LEU A 81 5.10 -0.42 -7.94
N VAL A 82 6.09 -0.16 -7.08
CA VAL A 82 6.48 1.20 -6.72
C VAL A 82 7.83 1.62 -7.29
N THR A 83 8.45 0.77 -8.08
CA THR A 83 9.74 1.12 -8.72
C THR A 83 9.62 1.26 -10.26
#